data_d6e856d33e8277b5a3df2f5e5ccc7b97
#
_entry.id   d6e856d33e8277b5a3df2f5e5ccc7b97
#
_cell.length_a   1.000
_cell.length_b   1.000
_cell.length_c   1.000
_cell.angle_alpha   90.00
_cell.angle_beta   90.00
_cell.angle_gamma   90.00
#
_symmetry.space_group_name_H-M   'P 1'
#
loop_
_entity.id
_entity.type
_entity.pdbx_description
1 polymer ?
#
loop_
_entity_poly.entity_id
_entity_poly.type
_entity_poly.pdbx_seq_one_letter_code
_entity_poly.pdbx_strand_id
1 'polypeptide(L)'
;MLMRTDPFRELDRAVQQAFGTPARPAAMPMDAYRKGDEFVVEFDLPGVDSASIDLTVEKNVLTVHAERRRPDVEGVEMLVGERPQGTFSRQLFLGEGLDTERIDARYADGVLALRLPVAERAKPRRVPITMKESAPQAIDTHAEEPVGASN
;
A
#
# COMPACT_ATOMS: atom_id res chain seq x y z
N MET A 1 -14.70 -10.17 -20.30
CA MET A 1 -14.88 -9.71 -18.92
C MET A 1 -13.52 -9.69 -18.24
N LEU A 2 -12.83 -8.57 -18.26
CA LEU A 2 -11.52 -8.44 -17.62
C LEU A 2 -11.77 -8.26 -16.12
N MET A 3 -11.45 -9.27 -15.33
CA MET A 3 -11.36 -9.15 -13.88
C MET A 3 -10.28 -8.11 -13.57
N ARG A 4 -10.69 -6.90 -13.27
CA ARG A 4 -9.82 -5.92 -12.61
C ARG A 4 -9.53 -6.49 -11.24
N THR A 5 -8.38 -7.10 -11.09
CA THR A 5 -7.84 -7.44 -9.79
C THR A 5 -7.48 -6.10 -9.13
N ASP A 6 -8.37 -5.61 -8.29
CA ASP A 6 -8.13 -4.42 -7.50
C ASP A 6 -7.14 -4.81 -6.39
N PRO A 7 -5.89 -4.34 -6.42
CA PRO A 7 -4.90 -4.67 -5.40
C PRO A 7 -5.34 -4.23 -4.00
N PHE A 8 -6.37 -3.39 -3.92
CA PHE A 8 -6.94 -2.90 -2.68
C PHE A 8 -7.90 -3.89 -2.01
N ARG A 9 -8.51 -4.81 -2.78
CA ARG A 9 -9.33 -5.89 -2.21
C ARG A 9 -8.51 -6.91 -1.42
N GLU A 10 -7.25 -7.09 -1.78
CA GLU A 10 -6.37 -7.97 -1.02
C GLU A 10 -5.98 -7.33 0.32
N LEU A 11 -5.76 -6.01 0.34
CA LEU A 11 -5.52 -5.29 1.57
C LEU A 11 -6.76 -5.28 2.46
N ASP A 12 -7.96 -5.05 1.91
CA ASP A 12 -9.22 -5.14 2.66
C ASP A 12 -9.41 -6.52 3.29
N ARG A 13 -9.05 -7.60 2.57
CA ARG A 13 -9.10 -8.96 3.13
C ARG A 13 -8.04 -9.19 4.20
N ALA A 14 -6.82 -8.68 4.02
CA ALA A 14 -5.76 -8.80 5.01
C ALA A 14 -6.11 -8.03 6.28
N VAL A 15 -6.70 -6.85 6.15
CA VAL A 15 -7.22 -6.05 7.26
C VAL A 15 -8.36 -6.81 7.96
N GLN A 16 -9.32 -7.37 7.23
CA GLN A 16 -10.42 -8.15 7.83
C GLN A 16 -9.95 -9.44 8.50
N GLN A 17 -8.94 -10.12 7.98
CA GLN A 17 -8.37 -11.31 8.60
C GLN A 17 -7.54 -10.98 9.85
N ALA A 18 -6.89 -9.82 9.91
CA ALA A 18 -6.18 -9.36 11.09
C ALA A 18 -7.14 -8.96 12.24
N PHE A 19 -8.39 -8.61 11.93
CA PHE A 19 -9.41 -8.17 12.91
C PHE A 19 -10.40 -9.26 13.35
N GLY A 20 -10.28 -10.47 12.86
CA GLY A 20 -11.18 -11.58 13.20
C GLY A 20 -11.03 -12.11 14.62
N THR A 21 -11.47 -11.37 15.60
CA THR A 21 -12.21 -11.74 16.82
C THR A 21 -12.29 -10.58 17.81
N PRO A 22 -13.46 -10.14 18.25
CA PRO A 22 -13.60 -9.05 19.22
C PRO A 22 -13.46 -9.57 20.65
N ALA A 23 -12.23 -9.88 21.08
CA ALA A 23 -12.07 -10.44 22.42
C ALA A 23 -10.99 -9.81 23.30
N ARG A 24 -10.45 -8.66 22.93
CA ARG A 24 -9.75 -7.68 23.80
C ARG A 24 -9.49 -6.44 22.98
N PRO A 25 -9.66 -5.20 23.52
CA PRO A 25 -9.15 -4.02 22.83
C PRO A 25 -7.69 -4.27 22.49
N ALA A 26 -7.35 -4.21 21.22
CA ALA A 26 -5.97 -4.39 20.81
C ALA A 26 -5.11 -3.36 21.55
N ALA A 27 -4.01 -3.79 22.18
CA ALA A 27 -3.13 -2.90 22.92
C ALA A 27 -2.49 -1.82 22.01
N MET A 28 -2.61 -2.00 20.71
CA MET A 28 -2.16 -1.12 19.63
C MET A 28 -3.26 -1.06 18.57
N PRO A 29 -4.36 -0.32 18.81
CA PRO A 29 -5.40 -0.13 17.80
C PRO A 29 -4.83 0.61 16.60
N MET A 30 -5.36 0.35 15.43
CA MET A 30 -4.93 0.99 14.19
C MET A 30 -6.10 1.31 13.29
N ASP A 31 -5.96 2.40 12.54
CA ASP A 31 -6.76 2.72 11.38
C ASP A 31 -5.91 2.60 10.11
N ALA A 32 -6.52 2.13 9.03
CA ALA A 32 -5.88 2.08 7.72
C ALA A 32 -6.83 2.60 6.66
N TYR A 33 -6.36 3.54 5.85
CA TYR A 33 -7.17 4.15 4.80
C TYR A 33 -6.31 4.54 3.60
N ARG A 34 -6.98 4.76 2.47
CA ARG A 34 -6.35 5.23 1.25
C ARG A 34 -6.56 6.73 1.07
N LYS A 35 -5.48 7.42 0.69
CA LYS A 35 -5.51 8.83 0.33
C LYS A 35 -4.78 9.05 -1.00
N GLY A 36 -5.53 9.15 -2.10
CA GLY A 36 -4.94 9.23 -3.43
C GLY A 36 -4.13 7.98 -3.79
N ASP A 37 -2.84 8.15 -4.07
CA ASP A 37 -1.90 7.08 -4.41
C ASP A 37 -1.08 6.61 -3.20
N GLU A 38 -1.55 6.87 -2.00
CA GLU A 38 -0.91 6.45 -0.76
C GLU A 38 -1.87 5.67 0.12
N PHE A 39 -1.33 4.69 0.85
CA PHE A 39 -1.97 4.14 2.03
C PHE A 39 -1.44 4.82 3.27
N VAL A 40 -2.33 5.10 4.19
CA VAL A 40 -2.00 5.63 5.50
C VAL A 40 -2.44 4.62 6.54
N VAL A 41 -1.54 4.31 7.45
CA VAL A 41 -1.81 3.45 8.61
C VAL A 41 -1.45 4.23 9.86
N GLU A 42 -2.38 4.33 10.78
CA GLU A 42 -2.21 5.05 12.04
C GLU A 42 -2.36 4.09 13.21
N PHE A 43 -1.36 4.04 14.10
CA PHE A 43 -1.37 3.22 15.29
C PHE A 43 -1.44 4.11 16.53
N ASP A 44 -2.35 3.79 17.44
CA ASP A 44 -2.42 4.45 18.74
C ASP A 44 -1.37 3.89 19.69
N LEU A 45 -0.38 4.72 19.99
CA LEU A 45 0.74 4.40 20.89
C LEU A 45 0.95 5.49 21.95
N PRO A 46 -0.11 5.89 22.68
CA PRO A 46 0.02 6.97 23.67
C PRO A 46 0.96 6.57 24.79
N GLY A 47 1.85 7.48 25.15
CA GLY A 47 2.79 7.28 26.27
C GLY A 47 3.93 6.29 25.96
N VAL A 48 4.18 6.01 24.70
CA VAL A 48 5.33 5.23 24.22
C VAL A 48 6.50 6.17 23.95
N ASP A 49 7.70 5.76 24.36
CA ASP A 49 8.92 6.46 23.97
C ASP A 49 9.21 6.18 22.49
N SER A 50 9.39 7.24 21.71
CA SER A 50 9.70 7.12 20.28
C SER A 50 10.93 6.28 20.01
N ALA A 51 11.92 6.28 20.90
CA ALA A 51 13.12 5.46 20.79
C ALA A 51 12.84 3.95 20.94
N SER A 52 11.69 3.57 21.51
CA SER A 52 11.28 2.17 21.66
C SER A 52 10.45 1.66 20.48
N ILE A 53 10.12 2.53 19.52
CA ILE A 53 9.35 2.14 18.33
C ILE A 53 10.33 1.61 17.30
N ASP A 54 10.11 0.37 16.89
CA ASP A 54 10.86 -0.29 15.82
C ASP A 54 9.93 -0.75 14.70
N LEU A 55 10.35 -0.48 13.47
CA LEU A 55 9.63 -0.81 12.25
C LEU A 55 10.50 -1.69 11.36
N THR A 56 10.02 -2.86 11.03
CA THR A 56 10.71 -3.80 10.15
C THR A 56 9.81 -4.23 9.02
N VAL A 57 10.34 -4.25 7.80
CA VAL A 57 9.63 -4.81 6.63
C VAL A 57 10.41 -5.99 6.09
N GLU A 58 9.79 -7.15 6.10
CA GLU A 58 10.36 -8.36 5.52
C GLU A 58 9.29 -9.09 4.70
N LYS A 59 9.59 -9.40 3.45
CA LYS A 59 8.69 -10.17 2.56
C LYS A 59 7.25 -9.65 2.54
N ASN A 60 7.09 -8.33 2.39
CA ASN A 60 5.80 -7.64 2.42
C ASN A 60 5.03 -7.74 3.76
N VAL A 61 5.71 -8.07 4.84
CA VAL A 61 5.17 -7.97 6.19
C VAL A 61 5.83 -6.80 6.91
N LEU A 62 5.03 -5.82 7.28
CA LEU A 62 5.44 -4.75 8.18
C LEU A 62 5.20 -5.21 9.61
N THR A 63 6.24 -5.18 10.41
CA THR A 63 6.17 -5.46 11.84
C THR A 63 6.44 -4.17 12.61
N VAL A 64 5.54 -3.82 13.49
CA VAL A 64 5.65 -2.69 14.41
C VAL A 64 5.88 -3.23 15.81
N HIS A 65 6.96 -2.83 16.44
CA HIS A 65 7.23 -3.07 17.86
C HIS A 65 7.26 -1.75 18.62
N ALA A 66 6.72 -1.74 19.82
CA ALA A 66 6.76 -0.60 20.70
C ALA A 66 6.73 -1.04 22.17
N GLU A 67 7.36 -0.28 23.06
CA GLU A 67 7.35 -0.54 24.48
C GLU A 67 6.76 0.64 25.24
N ARG A 68 5.80 0.36 26.10
CA ARG A 68 5.30 1.32 27.08
C ARG A 68 5.72 0.88 28.46
N ARG A 69 6.61 1.64 29.07
CA ARG A 69 7.09 1.38 30.41
C ARG A 69 6.19 2.04 31.44
N ARG A 70 5.98 1.33 32.54
CA ARG A 70 5.41 1.96 33.71
C ARG A 70 6.43 2.93 34.29
N PRO A 71 6.07 4.13 34.71
CA PRO A 71 6.98 4.98 35.47
C PRO A 71 7.51 4.20 36.68
N ASP A 72 8.83 4.05 36.74
CA ASP A 72 9.49 3.48 37.90
C ASP A 72 9.59 4.59 38.95
N VAL A 73 8.62 4.63 39.84
CA VAL A 73 8.56 5.61 40.92
C VAL A 73 8.61 4.82 42.22
N GLU A 74 9.75 4.90 42.94
CA GLU A 74 9.88 4.33 44.25
C GLU A 74 8.77 4.85 45.19
N GLY A 75 8.12 3.95 45.90
CA GLY A 75 7.09 4.27 46.88
C GLY A 75 5.70 4.55 46.30
N VAL A 76 5.45 4.25 45.02
CA VAL A 76 4.13 4.34 44.42
C VAL A 76 3.33 3.05 44.62
N GLU A 77 2.20 3.16 45.26
CA GLU A 77 1.17 2.15 45.35
C GLU A 77 0.15 2.37 44.23
N MET A 78 0.04 1.45 43.30
CA MET A 78 -0.92 1.53 42.21
C MET A 78 -2.31 1.15 42.70
N LEU A 79 -3.23 2.09 42.76
CA LEU A 79 -4.62 1.86 43.17
C LEU A 79 -5.49 1.34 42.02
N VAL A 80 -5.27 1.84 40.81
CA VAL A 80 -5.97 1.42 39.58
C VAL A 80 -4.98 1.38 38.43
N GLY A 81 -4.92 0.29 37.67
CA GLY A 81 -3.98 0.09 36.57
C GLY A 81 -4.65 -0.50 35.33
N GLU A 82 -5.39 0.33 34.59
CA GLU A 82 -6.11 -0.12 33.38
C GLU A 82 -5.31 0.07 32.09
N ARG A 83 -4.30 0.95 32.09
CA ARG A 83 -3.49 1.20 30.90
C ARG A 83 -2.57 0.02 30.63
N PRO A 84 -2.62 -0.58 29.41
CA PRO A 84 -1.70 -1.64 29.02
C PRO A 84 -0.25 -1.17 29.09
N GLN A 85 0.63 -2.00 29.60
CA GLN A 85 2.07 -1.77 29.71
C GLN A 85 2.84 -2.93 29.12
N GLY A 86 4.12 -2.74 28.86
CA GLY A 86 5.00 -3.76 28.30
C GLY A 86 5.24 -3.58 26.82
N THR A 87 5.58 -4.67 26.15
CA THR A 87 5.90 -4.68 24.72
C THR A 87 4.66 -4.99 23.91
N PHE A 88 4.43 -4.18 22.88
CA PHE A 88 3.39 -4.36 21.89
C PHE A 88 4.03 -4.73 20.56
N SER A 89 3.42 -5.66 19.85
CA SER A 89 3.84 -6.04 18.51
C SER A 89 2.63 -6.21 17.63
N ARG A 90 2.71 -5.69 16.41
CA ARG A 90 1.68 -5.88 15.42
C ARG A 90 2.27 -6.09 14.04
N GLN A 91 1.70 -7.03 13.30
CA GLN A 91 2.09 -7.30 11.92
C GLN A 91 0.99 -6.88 10.96
N LEU A 92 1.40 -6.30 9.86
CA LEU A 92 0.54 -5.89 8.77
C LEU A 92 1.09 -6.46 7.47
N PHE A 93 0.26 -7.21 6.76
CA PHE A 93 0.60 -7.70 5.42
C PHE A 93 0.41 -6.59 4.40
N LEU A 94 1.48 -6.25 3.71
CA LEU A 94 1.49 -5.22 2.68
C LEU A 94 1.21 -5.86 1.32
N GLY A 95 0.31 -5.26 0.54
CA GLY A 95 0.07 -5.70 -0.84
C GLY A 95 1.31 -5.48 -1.72
N GLU A 96 1.51 -6.34 -2.72
CA GLU A 96 2.62 -6.23 -3.68
C GLU A 96 2.64 -4.92 -4.48
N GLY A 97 1.52 -4.21 -4.50
CA GLY A 97 1.39 -2.92 -5.15
C GLY A 97 1.93 -1.73 -4.36
N LEU A 98 2.45 -1.93 -3.15
CA LEU A 98 3.00 -0.86 -2.32
C LEU A 98 4.52 -0.78 -2.48
N ASP A 99 5.03 0.43 -2.40
CA ASP A 99 6.47 0.69 -2.41
C ASP A 99 7.00 0.66 -0.97
N THR A 100 7.51 -0.48 -0.58
CA THR A 100 8.01 -0.72 0.78
C THR A 100 9.35 -0.05 1.06
N GLU A 101 10.06 0.43 0.02
CA GLU A 101 11.32 1.14 0.19
C GLU A 101 11.11 2.63 0.50
N ARG A 102 9.90 3.15 0.22
CA ARG A 102 9.54 4.56 0.44
C ARG A 102 8.48 4.74 1.51
N ILE A 103 8.51 3.92 2.54
CA ILE A 103 7.64 4.10 3.71
C ILE A 103 8.13 5.33 4.49
N ASP A 104 7.22 6.27 4.72
CA ASP A 104 7.44 7.41 5.61
C ASP A 104 6.73 7.14 6.94
N ALA A 105 7.47 7.25 8.04
CA ALA A 105 6.98 7.01 9.39
C ALA A 105 7.12 8.26 10.25
N ARG A 106 6.03 8.66 10.91
CA ARG A 106 6.02 9.81 11.80
C ARG A 106 5.29 9.47 13.09
N TYR A 107 5.91 9.77 14.21
CA TYR A 107 5.30 9.65 15.53
C TYR A 107 5.06 11.04 16.14
N ALA A 108 3.82 11.35 16.42
CA ALA A 108 3.41 12.61 17.03
C ALA A 108 2.11 12.41 17.83
N ASP A 109 1.97 13.11 18.94
CA ASP A 109 0.75 13.11 19.75
C ASP A 109 0.26 11.72 20.20
N GLY A 110 1.18 10.77 20.34
CA GLY A 110 0.85 9.40 20.69
C GLY A 110 0.36 8.54 19.53
N VAL A 111 0.46 9.03 18.30
CA VAL A 111 0.06 8.31 17.08
C VAL A 111 1.27 8.08 16.19
N LEU A 112 1.49 6.84 15.80
CA LEU A 112 2.44 6.46 14.77
C LEU A 112 1.72 6.40 13.43
N ALA A 113 1.97 7.36 12.55
CA ALA A 113 1.43 7.42 11.21
C ALA A 113 2.45 6.92 10.20
N LEU A 114 2.06 5.95 9.38
CA LEU A 114 2.84 5.42 8.28
C LEU A 114 2.19 5.78 6.95
N ARG A 115 3.00 6.26 6.00
CA ARG A 115 2.58 6.49 4.63
C ARG A 115 3.29 5.51 3.71
N LEU A 116 2.51 4.77 2.96
CA LEU A 116 2.98 3.73 2.06
C LEU A 116 2.53 4.08 0.63
N PRO A 117 3.41 4.62 -0.22
CA PRO A 117 3.04 4.97 -1.58
C PRO A 117 2.76 3.72 -2.43
N VAL A 118 1.85 3.85 -3.39
CA VAL A 118 1.64 2.83 -4.41
C VAL A 118 2.85 2.80 -5.33
N ALA A 119 3.39 1.61 -5.57
CA ALA A 119 4.51 1.44 -6.47
C ALA A 119 4.16 1.89 -7.91
N GLU A 120 5.07 2.57 -8.61
CA GLU A 120 4.83 3.05 -9.96
C GLU A 120 4.40 1.95 -10.92
N ARG A 121 4.96 0.73 -10.78
CA ARG A 121 4.57 -0.46 -11.55
C ARG A 121 3.12 -0.89 -11.35
N ALA A 122 2.53 -0.55 -10.21
CA ALA A 122 1.15 -0.90 -9.86
C ALA A 122 0.13 0.16 -10.28
N LYS A 123 0.59 1.34 -10.71
CA LYS A 123 -0.28 2.41 -11.19
C LYS A 123 -0.83 2.09 -12.58
N PRO A 124 -2.09 2.44 -12.88
CA PRO A 124 -2.63 2.33 -14.22
C PRO A 124 -1.79 3.14 -15.22
N ARG A 125 -1.36 2.52 -16.29
CA ARG A 125 -0.64 3.20 -17.38
C ARG A 125 -1.40 3.08 -18.69
N ARG A 126 -1.35 4.13 -19.51
CA ARG A 126 -1.82 4.03 -20.89
C ARG A 126 -0.75 3.35 -21.73
N VAL A 127 -1.15 2.35 -22.49
CA VAL A 127 -0.29 1.72 -23.49
C VAL A 127 -0.58 2.40 -24.82
N PRO A 128 0.41 3.05 -25.46
CA PRO A 128 0.23 3.61 -26.80
C PRO A 128 0.03 2.47 -27.81
N ILE A 129 -0.97 2.60 -28.65
CA ILE A 129 -1.19 1.69 -29.76
C ILE A 129 -0.48 2.28 -30.99
N THR A 130 0.55 1.59 -31.47
CA THR A 130 1.19 1.96 -32.74
C THR A 130 0.36 1.35 -33.86
N MET A 131 -0.29 2.18 -34.66
CA MET A 131 -0.90 1.73 -35.88
C MET A 131 0.21 1.46 -36.91
N LYS A 132 0.23 0.27 -37.46
CA LYS A 132 1.04 -0.03 -38.62
C LYS A 132 0.42 0.74 -39.79
N GLU A 133 1.07 1.78 -40.26
CA GLU A 133 0.67 2.50 -41.44
C GLU A 133 0.78 1.50 -42.62
N SER A 134 -0.36 1.10 -43.20
CA SER A 134 -0.37 0.34 -44.44
C SER A 134 0.14 1.27 -45.51
N ALA A 135 1.31 0.97 -46.05
CA ALA A 135 1.79 1.68 -47.23
C ALA A 135 0.73 1.58 -48.35
N PRO A 136 0.41 2.69 -49.03
CA PRO A 136 -0.54 2.66 -50.11
C PRO A 136 0.02 1.74 -51.20
N GLN A 137 -0.71 0.70 -51.55
CA GLN A 137 -0.41 -0.11 -52.71
C GLN A 137 -0.59 0.76 -53.96
N ALA A 138 0.50 1.02 -54.66
CA ALA A 138 0.45 1.62 -55.97
C ALA A 138 -0.32 0.70 -56.88
N ILE A 139 -1.46 1.15 -57.38
CA ILE A 139 -2.21 0.47 -58.43
C ILE A 139 -1.47 0.81 -59.73
N ASP A 140 -0.71 -0.16 -60.28
CA ASP A 140 -0.17 -0.08 -61.63
C ASP A 140 -1.34 -0.11 -62.60
N THR A 141 -1.72 1.05 -63.07
CA THR A 141 -2.65 1.18 -64.20
C THR A 141 -1.84 0.96 -65.46
N HIS A 142 -1.84 -0.26 -66.00
CA HIS A 142 -1.42 -0.50 -67.38
C HIS A 142 -2.38 0.24 -68.30
N ALA A 143 -1.92 1.31 -68.87
CA ALA A 143 -2.57 1.93 -70.00
C ALA A 143 -2.34 1.08 -71.26
N GLU A 144 -3.39 0.45 -71.72
CA GLU A 144 -3.41 -0.18 -73.09
C GLU A 144 -3.32 0.95 -74.11
N GLU A 145 -2.28 0.88 -74.93
CA GLU A 145 -2.16 1.68 -76.20
C GLU A 145 -3.19 1.24 -77.21
N PRO A 146 -3.91 2.15 -77.88
CA PRO A 146 -4.77 1.77 -78.97
C PRO A 146 -3.94 1.50 -80.22
N VAL A 147 -4.06 0.30 -80.74
CA VAL A 147 -3.51 -0.13 -82.04
C VAL A 147 -4.17 0.65 -83.16
N GLY A 148 -3.37 1.44 -83.84
CA GLY A 148 -3.80 2.20 -85.02
C GLY A 148 -4.12 1.28 -86.15
N ALA A 149 -5.29 1.45 -86.75
CA ALA A 149 -5.66 0.82 -88.05
C ALA A 149 -5.13 1.69 -89.17
N SER A 150 -4.29 1.13 -89.93
CA SER A 150 -3.93 1.61 -91.25
C SER A 150 -5.00 1.29 -92.28
N ASN A 151 -5.44 2.25 -92.98
CA ASN A 151 -5.48 2.31 -94.46
C ASN A 151 -6.19 3.56 -94.88
#